data_600abde090609aa10d2964b7b357231b
#
_entry.id   600abde090609aa10d2964b7b357231b
#
_cell.length_a   1.000
_cell.length_b   1.000
_cell.length_c   1.000
_cell.angle_alpha   90.00
_cell.angle_beta   90.00
_cell.angle_gamma   90.00
#
_symmetry.space_group_name_H-M   'P 1'
#
loop_
_entity.id
_entity.type
_entity.pdbx_description
1 polymer ?
#
loop_
_entity_poly.entity_id
_entity_poly.type
_entity_poly.pdbx_seq_one_letter_code
_entity_poly.pdbx_strand_id
1 'polypeptide(L)'
;MELKDNPNYFEVKSMLTWDEYFMLQAMISSFKSKDPATKVGSVFVDEKNHQITMGYNGFVAGIDERLLPWGKDKSQPLEHQKYGYVVHSEANAILHAPRSLAGSRCYVTLFPCNECAKLLASSGVKEVIYLSDKHQDTESN
;
A
#
# COMPACT_ATOMS: atom_id res chain seq x y z
N MET A 1 -13.99 -0.56 26.37
CA MET A 1 -15.13 0.22 25.83
C MET A 1 -15.85 -0.58 24.76
N GLU A 2 -17.13 -0.66 24.85
CA GLU A 2 -17.90 -1.31 23.80
C GLU A 2 -18.12 -0.33 22.65
N LEU A 3 -17.79 -0.72 21.42
CA LEU A 3 -17.81 0.18 20.26
C LEU A 3 -19.21 0.74 19.97
N LYS A 4 -20.24 -0.04 20.20
CA LYS A 4 -21.62 0.42 19.96
C LYS A 4 -22.04 1.60 20.86
N ASP A 5 -21.29 1.87 21.93
CA ASP A 5 -21.57 3.00 22.81
C ASP A 5 -20.96 4.30 22.31
N ASN A 6 -20.15 4.23 21.25
CA ASN A 6 -19.61 5.42 20.59
C ASN A 6 -20.71 6.01 19.69
N PRO A 7 -21.16 7.25 19.92
CA PRO A 7 -22.25 7.83 19.13
C PRO A 7 -21.97 7.91 17.63
N ASN A 8 -20.68 7.87 17.23
CA ASN A 8 -20.29 7.97 15.82
C ASN A 8 -19.92 6.61 15.23
N TYR A 9 -20.07 5.53 15.96
CA TYR A 9 -19.58 4.22 15.53
C TYR A 9 -20.26 3.70 14.26
N PHE A 10 -21.55 4.00 14.08
CA PHE A 10 -22.33 3.52 12.96
C PHE A 10 -22.92 4.64 12.12
N GLU A 11 -22.14 5.67 11.82
CA GLU A 11 -22.62 6.77 10.98
C GLU A 11 -22.70 6.41 9.49
N VAL A 12 -22.22 5.24 9.09
CA VAL A 12 -22.35 4.79 7.72
C VAL A 12 -23.83 4.45 7.45
N LYS A 13 -24.53 5.34 6.75
CA LYS A 13 -25.96 5.22 6.55
C LYS A 13 -26.34 4.39 5.34
N SER A 14 -25.38 3.98 4.53
CA SER A 14 -25.59 3.13 3.37
C SER A 14 -24.44 2.11 3.30
N MET A 15 -24.71 0.99 2.65
CA MET A 15 -23.68 -0.03 2.44
C MET A 15 -22.61 0.49 1.50
N LEU A 16 -21.35 0.26 1.85
CA LEU A 16 -20.24 0.53 0.95
C LEU A 16 -20.22 -0.51 -0.16
N THR A 17 -19.79 -0.09 -1.35
CA THR A 17 -19.44 -1.06 -2.39
C THR A 17 -18.16 -1.79 -1.97
N TRP A 18 -17.89 -2.94 -2.60
CA TRP A 18 -16.65 -3.66 -2.31
C TRP A 18 -15.42 -2.83 -2.66
N ASP A 19 -15.47 -2.06 -3.74
CA ASP A 19 -14.35 -1.18 -4.12
C ASP A 19 -14.10 -0.10 -3.07
N GLU A 20 -15.15 0.52 -2.57
CA GLU A 20 -15.04 1.52 -1.51
C GLU A 20 -14.48 0.89 -0.23
N TYR A 21 -14.99 -0.28 0.13
CA TYR A 21 -14.59 -0.99 1.34
C TYR A 21 -13.09 -1.31 1.30
N PHE A 22 -12.62 -1.91 0.22
CA PHE A 22 -11.21 -2.29 0.14
C PHE A 22 -10.29 -1.09 -0.07
N MET A 23 -10.75 -0.05 -0.75
CA MET A 23 -9.94 1.17 -0.84
C MET A 23 -9.79 1.86 0.52
N LEU A 24 -10.85 1.88 1.33
CA LEU A 24 -10.75 2.38 2.70
C LEU A 24 -9.77 1.56 3.54
N GLN A 25 -9.75 0.24 3.36
CA GLN A 25 -8.76 -0.60 4.04
C GLN A 25 -7.34 -0.26 3.59
N ALA A 26 -7.13 -0.04 2.30
CA ALA A 26 -5.82 0.38 1.80
C ALA A 26 -5.41 1.72 2.38
N MET A 27 -6.33 2.65 2.50
CA MET A 27 -6.07 3.95 3.11
C MET A 27 -5.68 3.82 4.58
N ILE A 28 -6.41 3.00 5.34
CA ILE A 28 -6.07 2.73 6.74
C ILE A 28 -4.68 2.10 6.83
N SER A 29 -4.38 1.14 5.96
CA SER A 29 -3.06 0.50 5.94
C SER A 29 -1.93 1.51 5.70
N SER A 30 -2.17 2.51 4.85
CA SER A 30 -1.16 3.53 4.57
C SER A 30 -0.74 4.30 5.83
N PHE A 31 -1.63 4.41 6.82
CA PHE A 31 -1.32 5.12 8.06
C PHE A 31 -0.33 4.37 8.94
N LYS A 32 -0.02 3.12 8.63
CA LYS A 32 1.03 2.37 9.31
C LYS A 32 2.42 2.74 8.80
N SER A 33 2.51 3.38 7.65
CA SER A 33 3.79 3.79 7.11
C SER A 33 4.42 4.90 7.95
N LYS A 34 5.72 4.79 8.19
CA LYS A 34 6.50 5.80 8.90
C LYS A 34 7.15 6.82 7.97
N ASP A 35 6.91 6.70 6.66
CA ASP A 35 7.47 7.63 5.69
C ASP A 35 6.87 9.01 5.91
N PRO A 36 7.70 10.02 6.19
CA PRO A 36 7.19 11.37 6.44
C PRO A 36 6.67 12.09 5.21
N ALA A 37 7.02 11.62 4.01
CA ALA A 37 6.66 12.29 2.77
C ALA A 37 5.47 11.65 2.07
N THR A 38 5.48 10.33 1.91
CA THR A 38 4.45 9.62 1.15
C THR A 38 4.10 8.32 1.84
N LYS A 39 2.83 8.16 2.19
CA LYS A 39 2.32 6.96 2.83
C LYS A 39 1.41 6.26 1.82
N VAL A 40 1.73 5.01 1.50
CA VAL A 40 0.99 4.20 0.54
C VAL A 40 0.54 2.92 1.20
N GLY A 41 -0.71 2.53 0.94
CA GLY A 41 -1.26 1.27 1.42
C GLY A 41 -1.86 0.48 0.28
N SER A 42 -1.83 -0.83 0.41
CA SER A 42 -2.39 -1.75 -0.59
C SER A 42 -3.09 -2.92 0.07
N VAL A 43 -4.11 -3.44 -0.62
CA VAL A 43 -4.88 -4.60 -0.19
C VAL A 43 -5.15 -5.47 -1.42
N PHE A 44 -4.95 -6.78 -1.28
CA PHE A 44 -5.18 -7.74 -2.34
C PHE A 44 -6.34 -8.64 -1.96
N VAL A 45 -7.30 -8.81 -2.87
CA VAL A 45 -8.50 -9.61 -2.62
C VAL A 45 -8.73 -10.61 -3.74
N ASP A 46 -9.32 -11.74 -3.41
CA ASP A 46 -9.65 -12.76 -4.40
C ASP A 46 -11.00 -12.50 -5.08
N GLU A 47 -11.39 -13.41 -5.97
CA GLU A 47 -12.63 -13.29 -6.73
C GLU A 47 -13.88 -13.31 -5.86
N LYS A 48 -13.79 -13.84 -4.65
CA LYS A 48 -14.90 -13.93 -3.70
C LYS A 48 -14.88 -12.80 -2.68
N ASN A 49 -14.09 -11.76 -2.91
CA ASN A 49 -13.92 -10.61 -2.01
C ASN A 49 -13.33 -11.02 -0.65
N HIS A 50 -12.48 -12.03 -0.63
CA HIS A 50 -11.71 -12.39 0.56
C HIS A 50 -10.34 -11.73 0.47
N GLN A 51 -9.95 -11.03 1.51
CA GLN A 51 -8.66 -10.37 1.57
C GLN A 51 -7.55 -11.42 1.70
N ILE A 52 -6.54 -11.32 0.84
CA ILE A 52 -5.40 -12.24 0.84
C ILE A 52 -4.24 -11.67 1.64
N THR A 53 -3.88 -10.42 1.37
CA THR A 53 -2.74 -9.78 1.99
C THR A 53 -2.92 -8.26 1.94
N MET A 54 -2.12 -7.58 2.73
CA MET A 54 -2.07 -6.12 2.73
C MET A 54 -0.64 -5.67 2.89
N GLY A 55 -0.37 -4.42 2.55
CA GLY A 55 0.95 -3.84 2.71
C GLY A 55 0.92 -2.33 2.85
N TYR A 56 2.01 -1.81 3.32
CA TYR A 56 2.29 -0.38 3.33
C TYR A 56 3.77 -0.18 3.09
N ASN A 57 4.18 0.99 2.61
CA ASN A 57 5.59 1.23 2.34
C ASN A 57 6.37 1.38 3.65
N GLY A 58 7.55 0.76 3.69
CA GLY A 58 8.39 0.79 4.88
C GLY A 58 9.76 0.24 4.59
N PHE A 59 10.65 0.31 5.57
CA PHE A 59 11.99 -0.24 5.44
C PHE A 59 11.96 -1.77 5.43
N VAL A 60 13.04 -2.34 4.91
CA VAL A 60 13.22 -3.79 4.88
C VAL A 60 13.02 -4.36 6.28
N ALA A 61 12.26 -5.46 6.37
CA ALA A 61 11.96 -6.09 7.65
C ALA A 61 13.26 -6.57 8.34
N GLY A 62 13.29 -6.46 9.66
CA GLY A 62 14.42 -6.92 10.47
C GLY A 62 15.56 -5.92 10.60
N ILE A 63 15.48 -4.76 9.96
CA ILE A 63 16.50 -3.72 10.07
C ILE A 63 16.03 -2.67 11.07
N ASP A 64 16.96 -2.16 11.88
CA ASP A 64 16.68 -1.08 12.81
C ASP A 64 16.47 0.23 12.04
N GLU A 65 15.22 0.66 11.94
CA GLU A 65 14.82 1.83 11.18
C GLU A 65 15.49 3.12 11.66
N ARG A 66 15.89 3.18 12.94
CA ARG A 66 16.55 4.36 13.49
C ARG A 66 17.90 4.61 12.86
N LEU A 67 18.49 3.60 12.23
CA LEU A 67 19.80 3.67 11.59
C LEU A 67 19.68 3.98 10.09
N LEU A 68 18.46 4.07 9.55
CA LEU A 68 18.23 4.22 8.12
C LEU A 68 17.74 5.63 7.77
N PRO A 69 18.12 6.13 6.59
CA PRO A 69 17.73 7.48 6.19
C PRO A 69 16.31 7.53 5.64
N TRP A 70 15.59 8.60 5.98
CA TRP A 70 14.31 8.94 5.34
C TRP A 70 14.48 10.03 4.28
N GLY A 71 15.72 10.42 3.97
CA GLY A 71 16.01 11.47 3.01
C GLY A 71 15.72 11.06 1.57
N LYS A 72 15.44 12.06 0.74
CA LYS A 72 15.17 11.91 -0.69
C LYS A 72 16.20 12.59 -1.57
N ASP A 73 17.32 13.02 -1.01
CA ASP A 73 18.36 13.72 -1.76
C ASP A 73 19.02 12.78 -2.74
N LYS A 74 18.68 12.91 -4.02
CA LYS A 74 19.19 12.03 -5.08
C LYS A 74 20.63 12.30 -5.43
N SER A 75 21.21 13.39 -4.91
CA SER A 75 22.65 13.66 -5.10
C SER A 75 23.50 12.79 -4.16
N GLN A 76 22.92 12.23 -3.11
CA GLN A 76 23.63 11.35 -2.20
C GLN A 76 23.71 9.92 -2.75
N PRO A 77 24.71 9.13 -2.35
CA PRO A 77 24.74 7.73 -2.70
C PRO A 77 23.46 7.00 -2.27
N LEU A 78 23.08 5.95 -3.00
CA LEU A 78 21.84 5.22 -2.74
C LEU A 78 21.75 4.74 -1.29
N GLU A 79 22.86 4.32 -0.70
CA GLU A 79 22.91 3.88 0.70
C GLU A 79 22.58 5.00 1.70
N HIS A 80 22.58 6.26 1.26
CA HIS A 80 22.21 7.42 2.07
C HIS A 80 20.81 7.93 1.76
N GLN A 81 20.08 7.23 0.89
CA GLN A 81 18.72 7.60 0.49
C GLN A 81 17.73 6.55 0.97
N LYS A 82 16.51 6.99 1.33
CA LYS A 82 15.46 6.05 1.75
C LYS A 82 15.17 5.01 0.67
N TYR A 83 15.30 5.36 -0.60
CA TYR A 83 14.98 4.48 -1.72
C TYR A 83 15.84 3.21 -1.79
N GLY A 84 17.02 3.24 -1.16
CA GLY A 84 17.86 2.05 -1.07
C GLY A 84 17.37 1.02 -0.06
N TYR A 85 16.45 1.39 0.82
CA TYR A 85 16.04 0.57 1.96
C TYR A 85 14.54 0.40 2.08
N VAL A 86 13.74 1.20 1.37
CA VAL A 86 12.29 1.18 1.47
C VAL A 86 11.70 0.18 0.51
N VAL A 87 10.81 -0.66 1.01
CA VAL A 87 10.00 -1.58 0.21
C VAL A 87 8.64 -0.94 -0.01
N HIS A 88 8.19 -0.88 -1.25
CA HIS A 88 6.89 -0.30 -1.58
C HIS A 88 5.75 -1.16 -1.05
N SER A 89 4.56 -0.55 -0.88
CA SER A 89 3.43 -1.23 -0.25
C SER A 89 3.02 -2.50 -0.99
N GLU A 90 2.99 -2.46 -2.32
CA GLU A 90 2.60 -3.61 -3.13
C GLU A 90 3.63 -4.72 -2.99
N ALA A 91 4.92 -4.38 -3.03
CA ALA A 91 5.99 -5.36 -2.85
C ALA A 91 5.93 -6.00 -1.47
N ASN A 92 5.70 -5.22 -0.42
CA ASN A 92 5.52 -5.75 0.93
C ASN A 92 4.34 -6.73 1.00
N ALA A 93 3.21 -6.36 0.41
CA ALA A 93 2.04 -7.22 0.41
C ALA A 93 2.30 -8.53 -0.32
N ILE A 94 2.97 -8.47 -1.49
CA ILE A 94 3.31 -9.64 -2.29
C ILE A 94 4.25 -10.57 -1.52
N LEU A 95 5.27 -10.01 -0.89
CA LEU A 95 6.27 -10.78 -0.13
C LEU A 95 5.64 -11.52 1.07
N HIS A 96 4.60 -10.97 1.66
CA HIS A 96 3.96 -11.55 2.84
C HIS A 96 2.66 -12.27 2.53
N ALA A 97 2.31 -12.44 1.25
CA ALA A 97 1.09 -13.12 0.86
C ALA A 97 1.13 -14.59 1.30
N PRO A 98 0.09 -15.07 1.99
CA PRO A 98 0.05 -16.46 2.47
C PRO A 98 -0.33 -17.45 1.39
N ARG A 99 -0.74 -17.00 0.23
CA ARG A 99 -1.13 -17.85 -0.90
C ARG A 99 -0.99 -17.08 -2.21
N SER A 100 -1.23 -17.77 -3.33
CA SER A 100 -1.12 -17.17 -4.67
C SER A 100 -2.02 -15.96 -4.83
N LEU A 101 -1.49 -14.96 -5.52
CA LEU A 101 -2.22 -13.74 -5.89
C LEU A 101 -2.81 -13.81 -7.31
N ALA A 102 -2.68 -14.96 -7.97
CA ALA A 102 -3.22 -15.14 -9.32
C ALA A 102 -4.73 -14.88 -9.33
N GLY A 103 -5.18 -14.05 -10.27
CA GLY A 103 -6.59 -13.70 -10.39
C GLY A 103 -7.10 -12.69 -9.37
N SER A 104 -6.24 -12.16 -8.51
CA SER A 104 -6.64 -11.20 -7.48
C SER A 104 -6.79 -9.78 -8.03
N ARG A 105 -7.47 -8.93 -7.25
CA ARG A 105 -7.51 -7.47 -7.46
C ARG A 105 -6.65 -6.81 -6.39
N CYS A 106 -5.92 -5.77 -6.80
CA CYS A 106 -5.10 -4.97 -5.91
C CYS A 106 -5.73 -3.58 -5.76
N TYR A 107 -6.00 -3.19 -4.52
CA TYR A 107 -6.42 -1.83 -4.19
C TYR A 107 -5.22 -1.11 -3.61
N VAL A 108 -4.84 0.01 -4.19
CA VAL A 108 -3.66 0.77 -3.76
C VAL A 108 -3.98 2.25 -3.76
N THR A 109 -3.49 2.96 -2.75
CA THR A 109 -3.82 4.38 -2.60
C THR A 109 -3.11 5.27 -3.62
N LEU A 110 -1.96 4.83 -4.15
CA LEU A 110 -1.21 5.56 -5.16
C LEU A 110 -0.89 4.63 -6.32
N PHE A 111 -1.05 5.11 -7.54
CA PHE A 111 -0.79 4.33 -8.76
C PHE A 111 0.62 3.71 -8.69
N PRO A 112 0.76 2.42 -9.02
CA PRO A 112 2.05 1.73 -8.87
C PRO A 112 3.14 2.29 -9.79
N CYS A 113 4.37 2.32 -9.28
CA CYS A 113 5.53 2.62 -10.11
C CYS A 113 5.81 1.46 -11.05
N ASN A 114 6.73 1.66 -12.00
CA ASN A 114 7.06 0.62 -12.99
C ASN A 114 7.51 -0.68 -12.36
N GLU A 115 8.31 -0.62 -11.31
CA GLU A 115 8.79 -1.83 -10.63
C GLU A 115 7.64 -2.59 -9.95
N CYS A 116 6.76 -1.88 -9.27
CA CYS A 116 5.59 -2.51 -8.64
C CYS A 116 4.63 -3.05 -9.69
N ALA A 117 4.44 -2.34 -10.81
CA ALA A 117 3.59 -2.82 -11.89
C ALA A 117 4.09 -4.16 -12.44
N LYS A 118 5.41 -4.31 -12.60
CA LYS A 118 6.01 -5.59 -13.02
C LYS A 118 5.75 -6.70 -12.00
N LEU A 119 5.90 -6.39 -10.73
CA LEU A 119 5.65 -7.37 -9.66
C LEU A 119 4.19 -7.80 -9.64
N LEU A 120 3.26 -6.86 -9.80
CA LEU A 120 1.83 -7.15 -9.83
C LEU A 120 1.49 -8.05 -11.02
N ALA A 121 1.99 -7.71 -12.20
CA ALA A 121 1.77 -8.53 -13.40
C ALA A 121 2.35 -9.93 -13.23
N SER A 122 3.57 -10.03 -12.71
CA SER A 122 4.25 -11.30 -12.50
C SER A 122 3.55 -12.18 -11.46
N SER A 123 2.85 -11.56 -10.51
CA SER A 123 2.08 -12.27 -9.49
C SER A 123 0.73 -12.75 -9.98
N GLY A 124 0.34 -12.38 -11.19
CA GLY A 124 -0.95 -12.78 -11.77
C GLY A 124 -2.12 -11.93 -11.33
N VAL A 125 -1.85 -10.73 -10.81
CA VAL A 125 -2.89 -9.79 -10.41
C VAL A 125 -3.70 -9.40 -11.65
N LYS A 126 -5.02 -9.53 -11.56
CA LYS A 126 -5.94 -9.34 -12.67
C LYS A 126 -6.28 -7.87 -12.90
N GLU A 127 -6.38 -7.10 -11.83
CA GLU A 127 -6.86 -5.73 -11.88
C GLU A 127 -6.23 -4.90 -10.76
N VAL A 128 -5.90 -3.65 -11.06
CA VAL A 128 -5.40 -2.69 -10.08
C VAL A 128 -6.38 -1.53 -10.01
N ILE A 129 -6.90 -1.28 -8.82
CA ILE A 129 -7.78 -0.14 -8.54
C ILE A 129 -6.99 0.83 -7.67
N TYR A 130 -6.85 2.06 -8.10
CA TYR A 130 -6.05 3.06 -7.38
C TYR A 130 -6.88 4.30 -7.07
N LEU A 131 -6.46 5.04 -6.03
CA LEU A 131 -7.14 6.23 -5.57
C LEU A 131 -6.60 7.49 -6.23
N SER A 132 -5.27 7.57 -6.39
CA SER A 132 -4.59 8.77 -6.89
C SER A 132 -3.42 8.39 -7.76
N ASP A 133 -3.15 9.19 -8.79
CA ASP A 133 -1.98 9.04 -9.66
C ASP A 133 -1.09 10.27 -9.53
N LYS A 134 -0.47 10.43 -8.38
CA LYS A 134 0.45 11.54 -8.12
C LYS A 134 1.80 11.39 -8.77
N HIS A 135 2.12 10.19 -9.27
CA HIS A 135 3.38 9.99 -9.98
C HIS A 135 3.48 10.85 -11.21
N GLN A 136 2.37 11.02 -11.96
CA GLN A 136 2.34 11.90 -13.12
C GLN A 136 2.59 13.35 -12.72
N ASP A 137 1.95 13.80 -11.66
CA ASP A 137 2.11 15.16 -11.16
C ASP A 137 3.54 15.41 -10.70
N THR A 138 4.13 14.43 -10.01
CA THR A 138 5.49 14.51 -9.51
C THR A 138 6.51 14.51 -10.63
N GLU A 139 6.30 13.69 -11.65
CA GLU A 139 7.21 13.59 -12.78
C GLU A 139 7.14 14.79 -13.70
N SER A 140 6.00 15.45 -13.76
CA SER A 140 5.83 16.66 -14.57
C SER A 140 6.51 17.87 -13.97
N ASN A 141 6.93 17.75 -12.75
CA ASN A 141 7.65 18.79 -12.03
C ASN A 141 9.15 18.49 -12.01
#